data_df3c9d0170f864d870859669ab0f2cd4
#
_entry.id   df3c9d0170f864d870859669ab0f2cd4
#
_cell.length_a   1.000
_cell.length_b   1.000
_cell.length_c   1.000
_cell.angle_alpha   90.00
_cell.angle_beta   90.00
_cell.angle_gamma   90.00
#
_symmetry.space_group_name_H-M   'P 1'
#
loop_
_entity.id
_entity.type
_entity.pdbx_description
1 polymer ?
#
loop_
_entity_poly.entity_id
_entity_poly.type
_entity_poly.pdbx_seq_one_letter_code
_entity_poly.pdbx_strand_id
1 'polypeptide(L)'
;MSGSRKTLCLVLAAVLLVLTPPAHAQKKTLVVALNQDPDILDPTLARTYVGRIIFQHMCEKLYDIDANLNIAPQLAAAMPVVSDGGKTVTIKLRPGVKFNDGTPMNAEAVKFSLDRHREMKGSNRRSELDHVTVVEVVDPTTIRLRLKSPLSPLVAILTDRAGMPVSPAAAQKLGDKFGTAPVCVGPWQFVERIPQDRIVLERSPHYFDPGQARFDRLVFRIIPDDNVRLANLRSGDIDVMHLVAPTDATSLKKEGKFEVSNVTGLGYNGITINLRNKTGKTQPPGDLGTPLANDPRVREALELSIDREALNQVAWDGLYTPGCTAIAPNSPFADKRKCPGRDVARAKKLLAEAGLASGYAFEMVLVNNPQQRRVGEVIQGMAREAGFNITLTPKEFASSLTDNENGKHQAFLIGWSGRVDPDHNIHQFHTCGGSLNETGVCDEKLDAILNKAREVTDVAQRATLYREADDLMLARRNILYLYFQNYIVAFPKNLKGYKAVPDGLIRIKGTSWQ
;
A
#
# COMPACT_ATOMS: atom_id res chain seq x y z
N MET A 1 101.94 11.56 -25.53
CA MET A 1 100.98 10.67 -26.20
C MET A 1 99.68 10.80 -25.43
N SER A 2 98.70 11.36 -26.07
CA SER A 2 97.44 11.91 -25.56
C SER A 2 96.40 10.81 -25.43
N GLY A 3 95.63 10.75 -24.28
CA GLY A 3 94.52 9.83 -24.02
C GLY A 3 93.33 10.64 -23.51
N SER A 4 92.43 10.96 -24.37
CA SER A 4 91.20 11.69 -24.08
C SER A 4 90.19 10.78 -23.29
N ARG A 5 89.75 11.21 -22.11
CA ARG A 5 88.63 10.63 -21.40
C ARG A 5 87.31 11.33 -21.74
N LYS A 6 86.43 10.63 -22.41
CA LYS A 6 85.03 11.09 -22.63
C LYS A 6 84.20 10.74 -21.42
N THR A 7 83.66 11.74 -20.74
CA THR A 7 82.74 11.60 -19.63
C THR A 7 81.31 11.47 -20.19
N LEU A 8 80.65 10.33 -19.90
CA LEU A 8 79.27 10.05 -20.30
C LEU A 8 78.30 10.47 -19.17
N CYS A 9 77.54 11.55 -19.35
CA CYS A 9 76.49 11.96 -18.44
C CYS A 9 75.20 11.12 -18.69
N LEU A 10 74.85 10.24 -17.74
CA LEU A 10 73.53 9.56 -17.70
C LEU A 10 72.53 10.52 -17.08
N VAL A 11 71.53 10.92 -17.85
CA VAL A 11 70.34 11.65 -17.36
C VAL A 11 69.33 10.58 -16.94
N LEU A 12 69.09 10.42 -15.63
CA LEU A 12 67.98 9.61 -15.10
C LEU A 12 66.67 10.43 -15.23
N ALA A 13 65.79 10.08 -16.16
CA ALA A 13 64.43 10.57 -16.20
C ALA A 13 63.55 9.79 -15.20
N ALA A 14 63.23 10.40 -14.05
CA ALA A 14 62.28 9.85 -13.08
C ALA A 14 60.84 10.01 -13.64
N VAL A 15 60.25 8.91 -14.11
CA VAL A 15 58.81 8.86 -14.47
C VAL A 15 58.01 8.77 -13.16
N LEU A 16 57.40 9.90 -12.73
CA LEU A 16 56.39 9.90 -11.69
C LEU A 16 55.12 9.19 -12.23
N LEU A 17 54.91 7.93 -11.88
CA LEU A 17 53.61 7.27 -11.98
C LEU A 17 52.66 7.94 -10.99
N VAL A 18 51.78 8.80 -11.48
CA VAL A 18 50.63 9.30 -10.72
C VAL A 18 49.67 8.12 -10.58
N LEU A 19 49.68 7.45 -9.43
CA LEU A 19 48.69 6.47 -9.04
C LEU A 19 47.38 7.24 -8.81
N THR A 20 46.52 7.36 -9.84
CA THR A 20 45.13 7.77 -9.65
C THR A 20 44.44 6.70 -8.81
N PRO A 21 43.82 7.06 -7.66
CA PRO A 21 43.07 6.09 -6.90
C PRO A 21 41.97 5.50 -7.81
N PRO A 22 41.70 4.19 -7.71
CA PRO A 22 40.65 3.58 -8.51
C PRO A 22 39.35 4.34 -8.20
N ALA A 23 38.75 4.94 -9.22
CA ALA A 23 37.39 5.48 -9.10
C ALA A 23 36.51 4.32 -8.59
N HIS A 24 36.00 4.44 -7.37
CA HIS A 24 35.07 3.46 -6.83
C HIS A 24 33.94 3.35 -7.83
N ALA A 25 33.88 2.22 -8.56
CA ALA A 25 32.80 1.97 -9.50
C ALA A 25 31.48 2.08 -8.73
N GLN A 26 30.70 3.10 -9.05
CA GLN A 26 29.43 3.38 -8.37
C GLN A 26 28.57 2.12 -8.42
N LYS A 27 28.04 1.68 -7.29
CA LYS A 27 27.18 0.48 -7.19
C LYS A 27 25.96 0.67 -8.10
N LYS A 28 25.86 -0.11 -9.15
CA LYS A 28 24.79 0.00 -10.16
C LYS A 28 23.52 -0.75 -9.79
N THR A 29 23.60 -1.61 -8.78
CA THR A 29 22.46 -2.35 -8.24
C THR A 29 22.04 -1.75 -6.89
N LEU A 30 20.72 -1.57 -6.69
CA LEU A 30 20.13 -1.23 -5.40
C LEU A 30 19.30 -2.41 -4.91
N VAL A 31 19.48 -2.80 -3.65
CA VAL A 31 18.77 -3.90 -3.00
C VAL A 31 17.79 -3.37 -1.96
N VAL A 32 16.52 -3.67 -2.14
CA VAL A 32 15.42 -3.28 -1.23
C VAL A 32 14.90 -4.52 -0.52
N ALA A 33 14.85 -4.53 0.80
CA ALA A 33 14.22 -5.63 1.54
C ALA A 33 12.75 -5.33 1.85
N LEU A 34 11.89 -6.28 1.50
CA LEU A 34 10.46 -6.27 1.77
C LEU A 34 10.12 -7.32 2.84
N ASN A 35 9.09 -7.06 3.63
CA ASN A 35 8.65 -7.94 4.72
C ASN A 35 7.76 -9.10 4.26
N GLN A 36 7.31 -9.11 3.02
CA GLN A 36 6.46 -10.18 2.46
C GLN A 36 6.52 -10.22 0.94
N ASP A 37 6.17 -11.36 0.35
CA ASP A 37 6.09 -11.53 -1.10
C ASP A 37 4.76 -10.97 -1.63
N PRO A 38 4.73 -10.29 -2.80
CA PRO A 38 3.47 -9.91 -3.43
C PRO A 38 2.68 -11.14 -3.89
N ASP A 39 1.35 -11.00 -3.93
CA ASP A 39 0.45 -12.03 -4.46
C ASP A 39 0.70 -12.31 -5.94
N ILE A 40 0.52 -11.32 -6.80
CA ILE A 40 0.72 -11.42 -8.25
C ILE A 40 1.25 -10.09 -8.80
N LEU A 41 2.04 -10.15 -9.88
CA LEU A 41 2.57 -8.96 -10.56
C LEU A 41 1.72 -8.55 -11.79
N ASP A 42 0.41 -8.51 -11.62
CA ASP A 42 -0.56 -8.00 -12.58
C ASP A 42 -1.36 -6.86 -11.92
N PRO A 43 -1.29 -5.60 -12.40
CA PRO A 43 -2.01 -4.48 -11.78
C PRO A 43 -3.53 -4.70 -11.68
N THR A 44 -4.11 -5.46 -12.63
CA THR A 44 -5.55 -5.78 -12.65
C THR A 44 -5.94 -6.71 -11.50
N LEU A 45 -5.09 -7.69 -11.18
CA LEU A 45 -5.41 -8.78 -10.24
C LEU A 45 -4.78 -8.57 -8.85
N ALA A 46 -3.69 -7.81 -8.75
CA ALA A 46 -2.93 -7.65 -7.50
C ALA A 46 -3.72 -6.95 -6.39
N ARG A 47 -3.53 -7.42 -5.14
CA ARG A 47 -4.21 -6.90 -3.94
C ARG A 47 -3.23 -6.32 -2.93
N THR A 48 -1.99 -6.83 -2.87
CA THR A 48 -1.07 -6.58 -1.78
C THR A 48 -0.41 -5.21 -1.84
N TYR A 49 -0.08 -4.68 -0.66
CA TYR A 49 0.69 -3.44 -0.51
C TYR A 49 2.09 -3.56 -1.11
N VAL A 50 2.78 -4.67 -0.85
CA VAL A 50 4.13 -4.90 -1.38
C VAL A 50 4.14 -5.01 -2.91
N GLY A 51 3.06 -5.52 -3.51
CA GLY A 51 2.88 -5.49 -4.96
C GLY A 51 2.87 -4.06 -5.51
N ARG A 52 2.23 -3.11 -4.80
CA ARG A 52 2.25 -1.68 -5.16
C ARG A 52 3.66 -1.08 -5.14
N ILE A 53 4.52 -1.50 -4.18
CA ILE A 53 5.92 -1.07 -4.13
C ILE A 53 6.66 -1.52 -5.40
N ILE A 54 6.46 -2.77 -5.84
CA ILE A 54 7.08 -3.26 -7.08
C ILE A 54 6.56 -2.48 -8.29
N PHE A 55 5.24 -2.32 -8.42
CA PHE A 55 4.63 -1.57 -9.52
C PHE A 55 5.11 -0.12 -9.58
N GLN A 56 5.36 0.53 -8.44
CA GLN A 56 5.88 1.90 -8.40
C GLN A 56 7.19 2.09 -9.21
N HIS A 57 7.92 1.00 -9.48
CA HIS A 57 9.19 1.00 -10.20
C HIS A 57 9.06 0.54 -11.66
N MET A 58 8.04 -0.26 -11.97
CA MET A 58 7.89 -0.83 -13.33
C MET A 58 6.63 -0.39 -14.08
N CYS A 59 5.64 0.20 -13.39
CA CYS A 59 4.35 0.60 -13.96
C CYS A 59 4.01 2.04 -13.53
N GLU A 60 4.25 3.01 -14.41
CA GLU A 60 3.75 4.37 -14.25
C GLU A 60 2.21 4.40 -14.37
N LYS A 61 1.61 5.42 -13.81
CA LYS A 61 0.16 5.62 -13.72
C LYS A 61 -0.27 6.85 -14.54
N LEU A 62 -1.55 6.98 -14.81
CA LEU A 62 -2.06 8.20 -15.45
C LEU A 62 -1.78 9.43 -14.58
N TYR A 63 -1.95 9.30 -13.27
CA TYR A 63 -1.64 10.32 -12.26
C TYR A 63 -0.81 9.71 -11.14
N ASP A 64 -0.04 10.53 -10.40
CA ASP A 64 0.65 10.12 -9.17
C ASP A 64 0.42 11.15 -8.07
N ILE A 65 0.89 10.87 -6.86
CA ILE A 65 0.84 11.79 -5.72
C ILE A 65 2.25 12.23 -5.32
N ASP A 66 2.36 13.48 -4.88
CA ASP A 66 3.59 14.01 -4.29
C ASP A 66 3.66 13.75 -2.77
N ALA A 67 4.74 14.21 -2.14
CA ALA A 67 4.95 14.07 -0.69
C ALA A 67 3.91 14.83 0.16
N ASN A 68 3.21 15.81 -0.44
CA ASN A 68 2.14 16.59 0.20
C ASN A 68 0.75 16.04 -0.14
N LEU A 69 0.68 14.85 -0.77
CA LEU A 69 -0.56 14.21 -1.22
C LEU A 69 -1.31 14.95 -2.34
N ASN A 70 -0.67 15.90 -3.02
CA ASN A 70 -1.25 16.52 -4.20
C ASN A 70 -1.19 15.54 -5.37
N ILE A 71 -2.30 15.45 -6.12
CA ILE A 71 -2.35 14.64 -7.34
C ILE A 71 -1.70 15.41 -8.49
N ALA A 72 -0.78 14.76 -9.19
CA ALA A 72 -0.07 15.34 -10.33
C ALA A 72 -0.15 14.42 -11.57
N PRO A 73 -0.15 14.97 -12.79
CA PRO A 73 -0.08 14.20 -14.02
C PRO A 73 1.22 13.38 -14.11
N GLN A 74 1.13 12.11 -14.55
CA GLN A 74 2.31 11.24 -14.78
C GLN A 74 2.36 10.75 -16.23
N LEU A 75 1.54 9.79 -16.66
CA LEU A 75 1.34 9.45 -18.07
C LEU A 75 0.31 10.34 -18.76
N ALA A 76 -0.61 10.93 -17.98
CA ALA A 76 -1.40 12.05 -18.44
C ALA A 76 -0.51 13.29 -18.63
N ALA A 77 -0.80 14.10 -19.64
CA ALA A 77 -0.08 15.35 -19.92
C ALA A 77 -0.56 16.53 -19.05
N ALA A 78 -1.78 16.46 -18.53
CA ALA A 78 -2.41 17.48 -17.69
C ALA A 78 -3.49 16.87 -16.79
N MET A 79 -4.03 17.66 -15.87
CA MET A 79 -5.24 17.27 -15.13
C MET A 79 -6.41 17.10 -16.12
N PRO A 80 -7.38 16.21 -15.83
CA PRO A 80 -8.46 15.93 -16.77
C PRO A 80 -9.41 17.11 -16.90
N VAL A 81 -10.07 17.21 -18.05
CA VAL A 81 -11.21 18.12 -18.25
C VAL A 81 -12.48 17.37 -17.92
N VAL A 82 -13.24 17.90 -16.95
CA VAL A 82 -14.53 17.35 -16.52
C VAL A 82 -15.66 18.19 -17.11
N SER A 83 -16.65 17.54 -17.71
CA SER A 83 -17.81 18.18 -18.35
C SER A 83 -19.08 17.36 -18.13
N ASP A 84 -20.20 17.83 -18.68
CA ASP A 84 -21.50 17.13 -18.61
C ASP A 84 -21.90 16.79 -17.17
N GLY A 85 -21.85 17.79 -16.28
CA GLY A 85 -22.19 17.62 -14.87
C GLY A 85 -21.36 16.56 -14.14
N GLY A 86 -20.12 16.33 -14.55
CA GLY A 86 -19.24 15.33 -13.95
C GLY A 86 -19.29 13.95 -14.59
N LYS A 87 -20.10 13.75 -15.63
CA LYS A 87 -20.29 12.44 -16.28
C LYS A 87 -19.34 12.19 -17.46
N THR A 88 -18.57 13.20 -17.86
CA THR A 88 -17.59 13.10 -18.94
C THR A 88 -16.24 13.58 -18.45
N VAL A 89 -15.22 12.70 -18.52
CA VAL A 89 -13.86 13.00 -18.08
C VAL A 89 -12.91 12.77 -19.26
N THR A 90 -12.28 13.86 -19.75
CA THR A 90 -11.35 13.81 -20.88
C THR A 90 -9.92 13.91 -20.37
N ILE A 91 -9.08 12.95 -20.74
CA ILE A 91 -7.67 12.82 -20.31
C ILE A 91 -6.76 12.91 -21.54
N LYS A 92 -5.85 13.89 -21.54
CA LYS A 92 -4.75 13.96 -22.51
C LYS A 92 -3.59 13.14 -22.03
N LEU A 93 -3.02 12.32 -22.90
CA LEU A 93 -1.86 11.47 -22.65
C LEU A 93 -0.57 12.15 -23.09
N ARG A 94 0.53 11.84 -22.43
CA ARG A 94 1.86 12.25 -22.84
C ARG A 94 2.22 11.60 -24.18
N PRO A 95 2.63 12.36 -25.21
CA PRO A 95 2.96 11.80 -26.52
C PRO A 95 4.32 11.08 -26.49
N GLY A 96 4.52 10.12 -27.40
CA GLY A 96 5.80 9.44 -27.62
C GLY A 96 6.23 8.45 -26.55
N VAL A 97 5.38 8.16 -25.57
CA VAL A 97 5.65 7.17 -24.51
C VAL A 97 5.58 5.76 -25.08
N LYS A 98 6.47 4.88 -24.60
CA LYS A 98 6.52 3.45 -24.97
C LYS A 98 6.41 2.58 -23.74
N PHE A 99 5.82 1.41 -23.90
CA PHE A 99 5.94 0.33 -22.94
C PHE A 99 7.37 -0.24 -22.90
N ASN A 100 7.68 -1.01 -21.88
CA ASN A 100 9.00 -1.62 -21.70
C ASN A 100 9.33 -2.68 -22.79
N ASP A 101 8.36 -3.13 -23.57
CA ASP A 101 8.57 -3.96 -24.77
C ASP A 101 8.79 -3.14 -26.07
N GLY A 102 8.84 -1.81 -25.97
CA GLY A 102 9.02 -0.89 -27.09
C GLY A 102 7.74 -0.53 -27.85
N THR A 103 6.61 -1.16 -27.57
CA THR A 103 5.31 -0.83 -28.19
C THR A 103 4.79 0.53 -27.72
N PRO A 104 4.03 1.29 -28.55
CA PRO A 104 3.57 2.63 -28.19
C PRO A 104 2.48 2.59 -27.10
N MET A 105 2.58 3.48 -26.11
CA MET A 105 1.52 3.78 -25.16
C MET A 105 0.71 4.96 -25.70
N ASN A 106 -0.36 4.65 -26.43
CA ASN A 106 -1.31 5.59 -27.02
C ASN A 106 -2.71 5.43 -26.40
N ALA A 107 -3.68 6.19 -26.89
CA ALA A 107 -5.06 6.15 -26.41
C ALA A 107 -5.72 4.76 -26.51
N GLU A 108 -5.43 4.01 -27.58
CA GLU A 108 -5.93 2.62 -27.75
C GLU A 108 -5.36 1.69 -26.68
N ALA A 109 -4.07 1.79 -26.36
CA ALA A 109 -3.43 0.99 -25.33
C ALA A 109 -3.95 1.32 -23.92
N VAL A 110 -4.23 2.61 -23.63
CA VAL A 110 -4.83 3.02 -22.37
C VAL A 110 -6.28 2.56 -22.28
N LYS A 111 -7.05 2.70 -23.37
CA LYS A 111 -8.42 2.12 -23.46
C LYS A 111 -8.41 0.63 -23.18
N PHE A 112 -7.56 -0.14 -23.86
CA PHE A 112 -7.40 -1.58 -23.63
C PHE A 112 -7.17 -1.89 -22.14
N SER A 113 -6.28 -1.14 -21.50
CA SER A 113 -5.91 -1.36 -20.09
C SER A 113 -7.07 -1.05 -19.14
N LEU A 114 -7.77 0.06 -19.34
CA LEU A 114 -8.93 0.43 -18.52
C LEU A 114 -10.10 -0.54 -18.73
N ASP A 115 -10.37 -0.99 -19.95
CA ASP A 115 -11.39 -2.00 -20.22
C ASP A 115 -11.00 -3.35 -19.59
N ARG A 116 -9.72 -3.76 -19.66
CA ARG A 116 -9.22 -4.94 -18.97
C ARG A 116 -9.43 -4.84 -17.46
N HIS A 117 -9.15 -3.69 -16.86
CA HIS A 117 -9.38 -3.46 -15.43
C HIS A 117 -10.86 -3.56 -15.05
N ARG A 118 -11.77 -3.12 -15.92
CA ARG A 118 -13.23 -3.14 -15.68
C ARG A 118 -13.86 -4.52 -15.91
N GLU A 119 -13.39 -5.27 -16.91
CA GLU A 119 -14.14 -6.39 -17.48
C GLU A 119 -13.50 -7.75 -17.21
N MET A 120 -12.18 -7.82 -17.03
CA MET A 120 -11.48 -9.08 -16.80
C MET A 120 -12.05 -9.84 -15.60
N LYS A 121 -12.30 -11.14 -15.78
CA LYS A 121 -12.73 -12.02 -14.67
C LYS A 121 -11.68 -12.01 -13.55
N GLY A 122 -12.12 -11.82 -12.31
CA GLY A 122 -11.24 -11.76 -11.16
C GLY A 122 -10.52 -10.41 -10.94
N SER A 123 -10.82 -9.39 -11.76
CA SER A 123 -10.26 -8.07 -11.58
C SER A 123 -10.63 -7.47 -10.23
N ASN A 124 -9.62 -7.07 -9.47
CA ASN A 124 -9.78 -6.30 -8.23
C ASN A 124 -9.95 -4.79 -8.48
N ARG A 125 -9.93 -4.35 -9.76
CA ARG A 125 -10.12 -2.94 -10.17
C ARG A 125 -11.55 -2.65 -10.59
N ARG A 126 -12.38 -3.68 -10.81
CA ARG A 126 -13.76 -3.54 -11.31
C ARG A 126 -14.58 -2.57 -10.47
N SER A 127 -14.60 -2.72 -9.15
CA SER A 127 -15.35 -1.85 -8.25
C SER A 127 -14.80 -0.42 -8.17
N GLU A 128 -13.52 -0.22 -8.48
CA GLU A 128 -12.90 1.09 -8.52
C GLU A 128 -13.34 1.89 -9.75
N LEU A 129 -13.62 1.20 -10.86
CA LEU A 129 -14.01 1.77 -12.15
C LEU A 129 -15.48 1.52 -12.52
N ASP A 130 -16.32 1.10 -11.59
CA ASP A 130 -17.71 0.67 -11.83
C ASP A 130 -18.63 1.80 -12.34
N HIS A 131 -18.23 3.06 -12.15
CA HIS A 131 -18.92 4.23 -12.72
C HIS A 131 -18.55 4.50 -14.18
N VAL A 132 -17.41 3.97 -14.66
CA VAL A 132 -16.98 4.14 -16.05
C VAL A 132 -17.77 3.18 -16.94
N THR A 133 -18.65 3.70 -17.78
CA THR A 133 -19.47 2.91 -18.70
C THR A 133 -18.76 2.65 -20.02
N VAL A 134 -18.05 3.65 -20.54
CA VAL A 134 -17.35 3.59 -21.83
C VAL A 134 -16.01 4.31 -21.73
N VAL A 135 -14.96 3.75 -22.32
CA VAL A 135 -13.69 4.40 -22.61
C VAL A 135 -13.63 4.66 -24.11
N GLU A 136 -13.70 5.92 -24.52
CA GLU A 136 -13.63 6.35 -25.91
C GLU A 136 -12.22 6.79 -26.27
N VAL A 137 -11.75 6.44 -27.47
CA VAL A 137 -10.57 7.03 -28.09
C VAL A 137 -11.01 8.23 -28.91
N VAL A 138 -10.57 9.42 -28.53
CA VAL A 138 -10.91 10.67 -29.24
C VAL A 138 -9.89 10.93 -30.35
N ASP A 139 -8.61 10.76 -30.04
CA ASP A 139 -7.47 10.83 -30.95
C ASP A 139 -6.32 9.98 -30.35
N PRO A 140 -5.17 9.79 -31.04
CA PRO A 140 -4.08 8.93 -30.56
C PRO A 140 -3.52 9.28 -29.17
N THR A 141 -3.77 10.50 -28.66
CA THR A 141 -3.27 11.01 -27.37
C THR A 141 -4.38 11.44 -26.43
N THR A 142 -5.65 11.17 -26.74
CA THR A 142 -6.78 11.62 -25.93
C THR A 142 -7.80 10.51 -25.74
N ILE A 143 -8.08 10.16 -24.50
CA ILE A 143 -9.22 9.30 -24.12
C ILE A 143 -10.32 10.12 -23.45
N ARG A 144 -11.54 9.60 -23.53
CA ARG A 144 -12.71 10.14 -22.85
C ARG A 144 -13.43 9.03 -22.10
N LEU A 145 -13.64 9.23 -20.81
CA LEU A 145 -14.40 8.34 -19.96
C LEU A 145 -15.84 8.84 -19.85
N ARG A 146 -16.82 7.98 -20.15
CA ARG A 146 -18.23 8.21 -19.88
C ARG A 146 -18.61 7.54 -18.58
N LEU A 147 -19.27 8.27 -17.70
CA LEU A 147 -19.66 7.81 -16.38
C LEU A 147 -21.17 7.70 -16.25
N LYS A 148 -21.67 6.69 -15.54
CA LYS A 148 -23.10 6.54 -15.22
C LYS A 148 -23.62 7.67 -14.30
N SER A 149 -22.76 8.12 -13.38
CA SER A 149 -22.93 9.27 -12.48
C SER A 149 -21.57 9.89 -12.18
N PRO A 150 -21.48 11.12 -11.64
CA PRO A 150 -20.22 11.71 -11.23
C PRO A 150 -19.43 10.78 -10.30
N LEU A 151 -18.10 10.77 -10.44
CA LEU A 151 -17.20 9.99 -9.59
C LEU A 151 -16.04 10.89 -9.14
N SER A 152 -16.23 11.61 -8.04
CA SER A 152 -15.26 12.56 -7.51
C SER A 152 -13.89 11.93 -7.19
N PRO A 153 -13.80 10.68 -6.68
CA PRO A 153 -12.51 10.02 -6.44
C PRO A 153 -11.81 9.51 -7.70
N LEU A 154 -12.35 9.67 -8.92
CA LEU A 154 -11.82 9.04 -10.13
C LEU A 154 -10.33 9.36 -10.37
N VAL A 155 -9.91 10.63 -10.21
CA VAL A 155 -8.51 11.00 -10.44
C VAL A 155 -7.60 10.38 -9.38
N ALA A 156 -8.05 10.30 -8.13
CA ALA A 156 -7.36 9.61 -7.06
C ALA A 156 -7.27 8.09 -7.31
N ILE A 157 -8.32 7.48 -7.87
CA ILE A 157 -8.32 6.08 -8.33
C ILE A 157 -7.19 5.83 -9.33
N LEU A 158 -7.03 6.75 -10.28
CA LEU A 158 -6.04 6.65 -11.35
C LEU A 158 -4.60 6.98 -10.89
N THR A 159 -4.39 7.26 -9.60
CA THR A 159 -3.05 7.34 -8.98
C THR A 159 -2.53 5.99 -8.47
N ASP A 160 -3.32 4.92 -8.56
CA ASP A 160 -2.95 3.56 -8.17
C ASP A 160 -3.10 2.61 -9.37
N ARG A 161 -3.18 1.32 -9.12
CA ARG A 161 -3.17 0.23 -10.12
C ARG A 161 -4.22 0.37 -11.22
N ALA A 162 -5.38 0.95 -10.93
CA ALA A 162 -6.41 1.24 -11.94
C ALA A 162 -5.97 2.24 -13.01
N GLY A 163 -4.99 3.08 -12.69
CA GLY A 163 -4.39 4.03 -13.62
C GLY A 163 -3.12 3.53 -14.31
N MET A 164 -2.72 2.26 -14.13
CA MET A 164 -1.51 1.67 -14.73
C MET A 164 -1.82 1.00 -16.07
N PRO A 165 -1.41 1.58 -17.22
CA PRO A 165 -1.54 0.89 -18.50
C PRO A 165 -0.58 -0.31 -18.58
N VAL A 166 -1.06 -1.39 -19.17
CA VAL A 166 -0.27 -2.59 -19.50
C VAL A 166 -0.13 -2.71 -21.00
N SER A 167 0.98 -3.31 -21.49
CA SER A 167 1.16 -3.56 -22.93
C SER A 167 0.06 -4.47 -23.45
N PRO A 168 -0.77 -4.03 -24.44
CA PRO A 168 -1.77 -4.88 -25.05
C PRO A 168 -1.16 -6.11 -25.70
N ALA A 169 -0.01 -5.96 -26.36
CA ALA A 169 0.70 -7.07 -27.02
C ALA A 169 1.13 -8.14 -26.00
N ALA A 170 1.72 -7.74 -24.88
CA ALA A 170 2.11 -8.67 -23.84
C ALA A 170 0.89 -9.30 -23.14
N ALA A 171 -0.15 -8.51 -22.85
CA ALA A 171 -1.35 -9.00 -22.18
C ALA A 171 -2.11 -10.02 -23.06
N GLN A 172 -2.24 -9.77 -24.34
CA GLN A 172 -2.86 -10.71 -25.30
C GLN A 172 -2.04 -11.99 -25.47
N LYS A 173 -0.71 -11.87 -25.57
CA LYS A 173 0.22 -13.01 -25.73
C LYS A 173 0.21 -13.92 -24.49
N LEU A 174 0.20 -13.36 -23.29
CA LEU A 174 0.36 -14.09 -22.04
C LEU A 174 -0.97 -14.50 -21.40
N GLY A 175 -2.07 -13.78 -21.69
CA GLY A 175 -3.38 -14.06 -21.09
C GLY A 175 -3.32 -14.06 -19.57
N ASP A 176 -3.80 -15.15 -18.95
CA ASP A 176 -3.81 -15.32 -17.49
C ASP A 176 -2.41 -15.39 -16.86
N LYS A 177 -1.36 -15.63 -17.68
CA LYS A 177 0.05 -15.64 -17.23
C LYS A 177 0.70 -14.27 -17.29
N PHE A 178 -0.01 -13.17 -17.59
CA PHE A 178 0.57 -11.84 -17.67
C PHE A 178 1.41 -11.48 -16.44
N GLY A 179 0.94 -11.81 -15.23
CA GLY A 179 1.64 -11.57 -13.99
C GLY A 179 2.98 -12.30 -13.80
N THR A 180 3.34 -13.25 -14.69
CA THR A 180 4.64 -13.95 -14.66
C THR A 180 5.73 -13.23 -15.45
N ALA A 181 5.34 -12.35 -16.39
CA ALA A 181 6.23 -11.50 -17.17
C ALA A 181 5.53 -10.17 -17.53
N PRO A 182 5.22 -9.33 -16.51
CA PRO A 182 4.43 -8.12 -16.71
C PRO A 182 5.19 -7.07 -17.51
N VAL A 183 4.46 -6.40 -18.40
CA VAL A 183 4.99 -5.30 -19.22
C VAL A 183 4.13 -4.06 -19.06
N CYS A 184 4.73 -3.01 -18.52
CA CYS A 184 4.13 -1.69 -18.30
C CYS A 184 5.00 -0.58 -18.92
N VAL A 185 4.65 0.67 -18.66
CA VAL A 185 5.53 1.83 -18.83
C VAL A 185 6.22 2.08 -17.50
N GLY A 186 7.54 2.02 -17.44
CA GLY A 186 8.25 2.30 -16.20
C GLY A 186 9.74 2.51 -16.36
N PRO A 187 10.40 3.13 -15.35
CA PRO A 187 11.86 3.36 -15.37
C PRO A 187 12.67 2.07 -15.32
N TRP A 188 12.11 1.02 -14.77
CA TRP A 188 12.67 -0.33 -14.79
C TRP A 188 11.68 -1.32 -15.38
N GLN A 189 12.19 -2.38 -16.01
CA GLN A 189 11.42 -3.48 -16.57
C GLN A 189 11.62 -4.76 -15.78
N PHE A 190 10.64 -5.63 -15.80
CA PHE A 190 10.67 -6.93 -15.13
C PHE A 190 11.72 -7.86 -15.77
N VAL A 191 12.48 -8.56 -14.92
CA VAL A 191 13.46 -9.60 -15.33
C VAL A 191 13.03 -10.96 -14.82
N GLU A 192 12.92 -11.11 -13.48
CA GLU A 192 12.57 -12.39 -12.86
C GLU A 192 11.83 -12.20 -11.52
N ARG A 193 11.08 -13.20 -11.13
CA ARG A 193 10.59 -13.40 -9.77
C ARG A 193 10.87 -14.82 -9.33
N ILE A 194 11.54 -14.98 -8.20
CA ILE A 194 11.65 -16.24 -7.46
C ILE A 194 10.77 -16.06 -6.22
N PRO A 195 9.61 -16.76 -6.13
CA PRO A 195 8.69 -16.61 -5.00
C PRO A 195 9.40 -16.83 -3.65
N GLN A 196 9.06 -16.00 -2.66
CA GLN A 196 9.63 -16.00 -1.30
C GLN A 196 11.13 -15.70 -1.22
N ASP A 197 11.78 -15.35 -2.32
CA ASP A 197 13.21 -14.98 -2.36
C ASP A 197 13.39 -13.56 -2.90
N ARG A 198 13.11 -13.32 -4.20
CA ARG A 198 13.40 -12.02 -4.81
C ARG A 198 12.58 -11.71 -6.06
N ILE A 199 12.52 -10.42 -6.36
CA ILE A 199 12.07 -9.88 -7.64
C ILE A 199 13.19 -8.97 -8.17
N VAL A 200 13.51 -9.11 -9.45
CA VAL A 200 14.57 -8.35 -10.12
C VAL A 200 13.97 -7.53 -11.25
N LEU A 201 14.34 -6.25 -11.24
CA LEU A 201 14.05 -5.31 -12.31
C LEU A 201 15.37 -4.77 -12.87
N GLU A 202 15.42 -4.45 -14.16
CA GLU A 202 16.54 -3.77 -14.80
C GLU A 202 16.10 -2.47 -15.47
N ARG A 203 17.02 -1.54 -15.70
CA ARG A 203 16.72 -0.25 -16.33
C ARG A 203 16.04 -0.45 -17.69
N SER A 204 14.90 0.22 -17.89
CA SER A 204 14.19 0.18 -19.17
C SER A 204 14.91 1.06 -20.22
N PRO A 205 15.21 0.51 -21.43
CA PRO A 205 15.75 1.31 -22.52
C PRO A 205 14.70 2.22 -23.18
N HIS A 206 13.42 2.02 -22.87
CA HIS A 206 12.28 2.68 -23.49
C HIS A 206 11.63 3.76 -22.61
N TYR A 207 12.13 3.94 -21.36
CA TYR A 207 11.53 4.91 -20.45
C TYR A 207 11.72 6.35 -20.95
N PHE A 208 10.63 7.12 -20.95
CA PHE A 208 10.59 8.48 -21.53
C PHE A 208 11.42 9.52 -20.75
N ASP A 209 11.80 9.22 -19.48
CA ASP A 209 12.64 10.09 -18.64
C ASP A 209 13.82 9.28 -18.05
N PRO A 210 14.81 8.90 -18.87
CA PRO A 210 15.89 7.99 -18.47
C PRO A 210 16.77 8.56 -17.34
N GLY A 211 16.83 9.89 -17.17
CA GLY A 211 17.56 10.55 -16.07
C GLY A 211 17.04 10.21 -14.67
N GLN A 212 15.83 9.71 -14.55
CA GLN A 212 15.23 9.29 -13.29
C GLN A 212 15.60 7.87 -12.88
N ALA A 213 16.05 7.01 -13.81
CA ALA A 213 16.45 5.62 -13.55
C ALA A 213 17.98 5.51 -13.44
N ARG A 214 18.54 5.91 -12.29
CA ARG A 214 20.00 6.00 -12.09
C ARG A 214 20.68 4.68 -11.71
N PHE A 215 19.92 3.67 -11.32
CA PHE A 215 20.40 2.31 -11.06
C PHE A 215 20.16 1.43 -12.28
N ASP A 216 21.12 0.57 -12.62
CA ASP A 216 20.96 -0.39 -13.71
C ASP A 216 20.01 -1.51 -13.33
N ARG A 217 20.00 -1.89 -12.02
CA ARG A 217 19.23 -3.01 -11.50
C ARG A 217 18.65 -2.71 -10.12
N LEU A 218 17.40 -3.12 -9.90
CA LEU A 218 16.76 -3.14 -8.60
C LEU A 218 16.48 -4.60 -8.21
N VAL A 219 16.83 -4.96 -6.98
CA VAL A 219 16.55 -6.28 -6.41
C VAL A 219 15.68 -6.10 -5.17
N PHE A 220 14.47 -6.64 -5.19
CA PHE A 220 13.59 -6.67 -4.03
C PHE A 220 13.72 -8.04 -3.38
N ARG A 221 14.35 -8.09 -2.21
CA ARG A 221 14.51 -9.32 -1.43
C ARG A 221 13.36 -9.47 -0.44
N ILE A 222 12.82 -10.67 -0.36
CA ILE A 222 11.73 -11.01 0.57
C ILE A 222 12.34 -11.54 1.85
N ILE A 223 12.30 -10.75 2.92
CA ILE A 223 12.86 -11.09 4.23
C ILE A 223 11.80 -10.76 5.30
N PRO A 224 10.97 -11.73 5.71
CA PRO A 224 9.86 -11.48 6.63
C PRO A 224 10.29 -11.07 8.05
N ASP A 225 11.41 -11.58 8.55
CA ASP A 225 11.91 -11.30 9.90
C ASP A 225 12.60 -9.94 9.99
N ASP A 226 12.18 -9.10 10.92
CA ASP A 226 12.67 -7.73 11.11
C ASP A 226 14.13 -7.70 11.53
N ASN A 227 14.57 -8.64 12.43
CA ASN A 227 15.94 -8.70 12.92
C ASN A 227 16.89 -9.11 11.80
N VAL A 228 16.46 -10.04 10.94
CA VAL A 228 17.23 -10.46 9.76
C VAL A 228 17.35 -9.29 8.77
N ARG A 229 16.25 -8.53 8.51
CA ARG A 229 16.34 -7.33 7.66
C ARG A 229 17.30 -6.29 8.24
N LEU A 230 17.23 -6.05 9.55
CA LEU A 230 18.11 -5.10 10.24
C LEU A 230 19.58 -5.52 10.16
N ALA A 231 19.88 -6.81 10.38
CA ALA A 231 21.24 -7.35 10.26
C ALA A 231 21.79 -7.19 8.83
N ASN A 232 20.95 -7.49 7.80
CA ASN A 232 21.33 -7.32 6.39
C ASN A 232 21.53 -5.83 6.00
N LEU A 233 20.78 -4.89 6.61
CA LEU A 233 21.02 -3.47 6.40
C LEU A 233 22.37 -3.03 6.98
N ARG A 234 22.71 -3.50 8.19
CA ARG A 234 23.98 -3.19 8.86
C ARG A 234 25.19 -3.79 8.17
N SER A 235 25.07 -5.01 7.60
CA SER A 235 26.13 -5.64 6.81
C SER A 235 26.28 -5.03 5.40
N GLY A 236 25.25 -4.34 4.89
CA GLY A 236 25.22 -3.82 3.52
C GLY A 236 24.75 -4.83 2.46
N ASP A 237 24.17 -5.97 2.88
CA ASP A 237 23.56 -6.96 1.99
C ASP A 237 22.23 -6.46 1.40
N ILE A 238 21.62 -5.47 2.06
CA ILE A 238 20.52 -4.68 1.54
C ILE A 238 20.84 -3.18 1.69
N ASP A 239 20.28 -2.38 0.81
CA ASP A 239 20.46 -0.92 0.81
C ASP A 239 19.29 -0.16 1.41
N VAL A 240 18.07 -0.69 1.24
CA VAL A 240 16.85 -0.05 1.75
C VAL A 240 16.05 -1.08 2.55
N MET A 241 15.80 -0.76 3.82
CA MET A 241 14.96 -1.56 4.70
C MET A 241 13.56 -0.93 4.79
N HIS A 242 12.57 -1.65 4.29
CA HIS A 242 11.16 -1.29 4.40
C HIS A 242 10.58 -1.70 5.74
N LEU A 243 9.71 -0.88 6.34
CA LEU A 243 9.05 -1.13 7.62
C LEU A 243 10.04 -1.48 8.74
N VAL A 244 10.90 -0.52 9.06
CA VAL A 244 11.79 -0.62 10.22
C VAL A 244 10.95 -0.62 11.50
N ALA A 245 11.23 -1.53 12.43
CA ALA A 245 10.57 -1.51 13.73
C ALA A 245 10.89 -0.21 14.49
N PRO A 246 9.95 0.39 15.21
CA PRO A 246 10.15 1.65 15.94
C PRO A 246 11.36 1.64 16.88
N THR A 247 11.56 0.54 17.62
CA THR A 247 12.72 0.30 18.49
C THR A 247 14.05 0.41 17.74
N ASP A 248 14.10 -0.12 16.51
CA ASP A 248 15.30 -0.14 15.68
C ASP A 248 15.56 1.21 15.00
N ALA A 249 14.51 1.96 14.72
CA ALA A 249 14.62 3.30 14.13
C ALA A 249 15.48 4.25 14.98
N THR A 250 15.30 4.20 16.31
CA THR A 250 16.10 4.98 17.27
C THR A 250 17.56 4.54 17.29
N SER A 251 17.80 3.23 17.26
CA SER A 251 19.15 2.65 17.20
C SER A 251 19.90 3.06 15.94
N LEU A 252 19.27 2.90 14.76
CA LEU A 252 19.86 3.25 13.47
C LEU A 252 20.20 4.76 13.36
N LYS A 253 19.34 5.64 13.90
CA LYS A 253 19.65 7.07 13.98
C LYS A 253 20.90 7.36 14.80
N LYS A 254 21.07 6.68 15.95
CA LYS A 254 22.25 6.83 16.83
C LYS A 254 23.54 6.30 16.17
N GLU A 255 23.47 5.29 15.34
CA GLU A 255 24.63 4.75 14.60
C GLU A 255 25.24 5.79 13.63
N GLY A 256 24.50 6.79 13.21
CA GLY A 256 24.98 7.88 12.38
C GLY A 256 25.33 7.52 10.92
N LYS A 257 25.18 6.26 10.52
CA LYS A 257 25.46 5.73 9.18
C LYS A 257 24.24 5.73 8.26
N PHE A 258 23.04 5.73 8.84
CA PHE A 258 21.77 5.60 8.14
C PHE A 258 20.92 6.87 8.23
N GLU A 259 20.15 7.14 7.18
CA GLU A 259 18.97 7.97 7.22
C GLU A 259 17.77 7.10 7.59
N VAL A 260 16.90 7.64 8.44
CA VAL A 260 15.65 6.98 8.87
C VAL A 260 14.50 7.93 8.59
N SER A 261 13.80 7.65 7.51
CA SER A 261 12.58 8.37 7.13
C SER A 261 11.39 7.83 7.94
N ASN A 262 10.53 8.71 8.42
CA ASN A 262 9.32 8.36 9.17
C ASN A 262 8.17 9.27 8.75
N VAL A 263 7.09 8.71 8.22
CA VAL A 263 5.90 9.44 7.79
C VAL A 263 4.63 8.70 8.21
N THR A 264 3.65 9.44 8.73
CA THR A 264 2.34 8.86 9.08
C THR A 264 1.60 8.44 7.81
N GLY A 265 1.20 7.19 7.76
CA GLY A 265 0.52 6.58 6.61
C GLY A 265 -0.93 7.02 6.47
N LEU A 266 -1.51 6.71 5.31
CA LEU A 266 -2.91 6.97 4.97
C LEU A 266 -3.84 5.82 5.40
N GLY A 267 -3.26 4.68 5.77
CA GLY A 267 -3.99 3.48 6.12
C GLY A 267 -4.16 3.29 7.61
N TYR A 268 -5.05 2.41 7.96
CA TYR A 268 -5.36 2.05 9.34
C TYR A 268 -4.99 0.59 9.63
N ASN A 269 -4.85 0.26 10.90
CA ASN A 269 -4.82 -1.10 11.41
C ASN A 269 -5.94 -1.30 12.41
N GLY A 270 -6.52 -2.50 12.44
CA GLY A 270 -7.68 -2.77 13.28
C GLY A 270 -8.04 -4.24 13.33
N ILE A 271 -9.13 -4.53 14.03
CA ILE A 271 -9.72 -5.86 14.09
C ILE A 271 -10.96 -5.88 13.23
N THR A 272 -10.90 -6.60 12.10
CA THR A 272 -12.07 -6.89 11.26
C THR A 272 -12.86 -8.02 11.90
N ILE A 273 -14.14 -7.78 12.19
CA ILE A 273 -15.04 -8.75 12.81
C ILE A 273 -15.99 -9.26 11.73
N ASN A 274 -16.05 -10.57 11.57
CA ASN A 274 -17.00 -11.21 10.68
C ASN A 274 -18.39 -11.16 11.30
N LEU A 275 -19.32 -10.46 10.67
CA LEU A 275 -20.71 -10.34 11.14
C LEU A 275 -21.66 -11.27 10.39
N ARG A 276 -21.48 -11.45 9.09
CA ARG A 276 -22.42 -12.19 8.23
C ARG A 276 -21.79 -12.93 7.06
N ASN A 277 -20.47 -12.92 6.90
CA ASN A 277 -19.77 -13.66 5.84
C ASN A 277 -19.64 -15.14 6.24
N LYS A 278 -20.67 -15.95 5.98
CA LYS A 278 -20.71 -17.35 6.40
C LYS A 278 -20.01 -18.31 5.43
N THR A 279 -20.13 -18.07 4.13
CA THR A 279 -19.72 -19.01 3.09
C THR A 279 -18.91 -18.34 1.96
N GLY A 280 -18.47 -17.12 2.18
CA GLY A 280 -17.70 -16.30 1.24
C GLY A 280 -18.40 -14.98 0.93
N LYS A 281 -17.60 -13.92 0.78
CA LYS A 281 -18.09 -12.53 0.57
C LYS A 281 -18.98 -12.33 -0.67
N THR A 282 -18.93 -13.26 -1.63
CA THR A 282 -19.77 -13.24 -2.84
C THR A 282 -21.09 -13.98 -2.67
N GLN A 283 -21.29 -14.61 -1.50
CA GLN A 283 -22.52 -15.35 -1.17
C GLN A 283 -23.46 -14.47 -0.34
N PRO A 284 -24.75 -14.78 -0.31
CA PRO A 284 -25.69 -14.05 0.55
C PRO A 284 -25.24 -14.04 2.02
N PRO A 285 -25.41 -12.90 2.73
CA PRO A 285 -25.10 -12.81 4.14
C PRO A 285 -25.85 -13.85 4.96
N GLY A 286 -25.17 -14.50 5.93
CA GLY A 286 -25.73 -15.53 6.77
C GLY A 286 -25.52 -15.28 8.27
N ASP A 287 -26.34 -15.90 9.12
CA ASP A 287 -26.11 -15.87 10.56
C ASP A 287 -24.93 -16.78 10.92
N LEU A 288 -23.98 -16.24 11.69
CA LEU A 288 -22.80 -16.98 12.17
C LEU A 288 -23.02 -17.67 13.53
N GLY A 289 -24.11 -17.34 14.22
CA GLY A 289 -24.46 -17.94 15.51
C GLY A 289 -23.50 -17.57 16.66
N THR A 290 -22.63 -16.55 16.48
CA THR A 290 -21.66 -16.16 17.52
C THR A 290 -22.07 -14.85 18.21
N PRO A 291 -21.86 -14.70 19.52
CA PRO A 291 -22.12 -13.45 20.23
C PRO A 291 -21.37 -12.25 19.62
N LEU A 292 -20.13 -12.43 19.21
CA LEU A 292 -19.33 -11.36 18.60
C LEU A 292 -19.95 -10.85 17.29
N ALA A 293 -20.51 -11.74 16.46
CA ALA A 293 -21.19 -11.37 15.23
C ALA A 293 -22.55 -10.72 15.47
N ASN A 294 -23.35 -11.28 16.40
CA ASN A 294 -24.77 -10.99 16.50
C ASN A 294 -25.11 -9.90 17.52
N ASP A 295 -24.28 -9.69 18.56
CA ASP A 295 -24.57 -8.72 19.63
C ASP A 295 -23.62 -7.51 19.58
N PRO A 296 -24.11 -6.29 19.28
CA PRO A 296 -23.29 -5.08 19.26
C PRO A 296 -22.69 -4.74 20.64
N ARG A 297 -23.31 -5.18 21.75
CA ARG A 297 -22.78 -4.97 23.10
C ARG A 297 -21.48 -5.73 23.32
N VAL A 298 -21.35 -6.93 22.75
CA VAL A 298 -20.11 -7.73 22.81
C VAL A 298 -18.98 -7.03 22.05
N ARG A 299 -19.27 -6.44 20.87
CA ARG A 299 -18.29 -5.66 20.12
C ARG A 299 -17.90 -4.35 20.81
N GLU A 300 -18.87 -3.68 21.44
CA GLU A 300 -18.59 -2.49 22.28
C GLU A 300 -17.72 -2.86 23.48
N ALA A 301 -18.00 -3.95 24.16
CA ALA A 301 -17.18 -4.45 25.25
C ALA A 301 -15.74 -4.75 24.81
N LEU A 302 -15.57 -5.35 23.63
CA LEU A 302 -14.24 -5.61 23.06
C LEU A 302 -13.52 -4.30 22.76
N GLU A 303 -14.16 -3.31 22.16
CA GLU A 303 -13.58 -1.99 21.91
C GLU A 303 -13.14 -1.31 23.21
N LEU A 304 -14.01 -1.28 24.23
CA LEU A 304 -13.74 -0.67 25.53
C LEU A 304 -12.69 -1.42 26.35
N SER A 305 -12.37 -2.66 26.01
CA SER A 305 -11.28 -3.41 26.64
C SER A 305 -9.89 -2.96 26.20
N ILE A 306 -9.77 -2.25 25.07
CA ILE A 306 -8.51 -1.89 24.44
C ILE A 306 -8.14 -0.43 24.73
N ASP A 307 -6.94 -0.21 25.27
CA ASP A 307 -6.31 1.09 25.39
C ASP A 307 -5.40 1.34 24.19
N ARG A 308 -5.82 2.23 23.28
CA ARG A 308 -5.08 2.51 22.04
C ARG A 308 -3.76 3.21 22.29
N GLU A 309 -3.68 4.08 23.31
CA GLU A 309 -2.43 4.78 23.67
C GLU A 309 -1.43 3.80 24.29
N ALA A 310 -1.88 2.97 25.25
CA ALA A 310 -1.02 1.95 25.84
C ALA A 310 -0.59 0.89 24.81
N LEU A 311 -1.48 0.49 23.89
CA LEU A 311 -1.13 -0.38 22.76
C LEU A 311 -0.03 0.24 21.90
N ASN A 312 -0.18 1.52 21.53
CA ASN A 312 0.83 2.25 20.75
C ASN A 312 2.17 2.33 21.50
N GLN A 313 2.13 2.64 22.80
CA GLN A 313 3.35 2.72 23.60
C GLN A 313 4.07 1.37 23.71
N VAL A 314 3.34 0.28 23.97
CA VAL A 314 3.93 -1.05 24.17
C VAL A 314 4.39 -1.70 22.86
N ALA A 315 3.56 -1.60 21.81
CA ALA A 315 3.86 -2.27 20.53
C ALA A 315 4.77 -1.43 19.62
N TRP A 316 4.70 -0.08 19.72
CA TRP A 316 5.29 0.82 18.73
C TRP A 316 6.12 1.96 19.32
N ASP A 317 6.52 1.89 20.60
CA ASP A 317 7.26 2.94 21.31
C ASP A 317 6.64 4.35 21.17
N GLY A 318 5.31 4.43 21.04
CA GLY A 318 4.58 5.67 20.83
C GLY A 318 4.74 6.30 19.44
N LEU A 319 5.39 5.64 18.48
CA LEU A 319 5.69 6.21 17.16
C LEU A 319 4.54 6.12 16.15
N TYR A 320 3.50 5.34 16.42
CA TYR A 320 2.33 5.30 15.56
C TYR A 320 1.24 6.25 16.10
N THR A 321 0.19 6.45 15.34
CA THR A 321 -0.87 7.38 15.73
C THR A 321 -2.14 6.59 16.09
N PRO A 322 -2.57 6.58 17.37
CA PRO A 322 -3.85 5.97 17.76
C PRO A 322 -5.02 6.58 16.99
N GLY A 323 -6.00 5.75 16.64
CA GLY A 323 -7.17 6.19 15.88
C GLY A 323 -8.33 5.22 15.91
N CYS A 324 -9.53 5.72 15.65
CA CYS A 324 -10.77 4.94 15.67
C CYS A 324 -11.64 5.13 14.43
N THR A 325 -11.09 5.67 13.36
CA THR A 325 -11.77 5.85 12.06
C THR A 325 -10.93 5.30 10.92
N ALA A 326 -11.52 5.19 9.74
CA ALA A 326 -10.83 4.76 8.52
C ALA A 326 -9.99 5.87 7.87
N ILE A 327 -10.18 7.13 8.27
CA ILE A 327 -9.56 8.30 7.64
C ILE A 327 -8.38 8.77 8.48
N ALA A 328 -7.19 8.78 7.88
CA ALA A 328 -5.97 9.18 8.56
C ALA A 328 -5.98 10.68 8.96
N PRO A 329 -5.34 11.06 10.08
CA PRO A 329 -5.41 12.42 10.63
C PRO A 329 -4.77 13.49 9.73
N ASN A 330 -3.91 13.11 8.80
CA ASN A 330 -3.30 13.99 7.78
C ASN A 330 -4.16 14.15 6.52
N SER A 331 -5.34 13.52 6.44
CA SER A 331 -6.29 13.70 5.35
C SER A 331 -7.08 15.00 5.51
N PRO A 332 -7.41 15.73 4.41
CA PRO A 332 -8.32 16.87 4.46
C PRO A 332 -9.77 16.50 4.86
N PHE A 333 -10.10 15.22 4.85
CA PHE A 333 -11.39 14.66 5.26
C PHE A 333 -11.41 14.16 6.71
N ALA A 334 -10.29 14.28 7.44
CA ALA A 334 -10.17 13.72 8.78
C ALA A 334 -11.19 14.30 9.76
N ASP A 335 -11.81 13.42 10.53
CA ASP A 335 -12.62 13.78 11.68
C ASP A 335 -11.72 13.90 12.93
N LYS A 336 -11.88 14.99 13.67
CA LYS A 336 -11.15 15.24 14.92
C LYS A 336 -11.88 14.66 16.15
N ARG A 337 -12.68 13.62 15.97
CA ARG A 337 -13.40 12.98 17.07
C ARG A 337 -12.45 12.34 18.08
N LYS A 338 -12.85 12.39 19.34
CA LYS A 338 -12.17 11.64 20.40
C LYS A 338 -12.56 10.17 20.33
N CYS A 339 -11.58 9.28 20.30
CA CYS A 339 -11.82 7.85 20.34
C CYS A 339 -12.34 7.40 21.69
N PRO A 340 -13.16 6.31 21.75
CA PRO A 340 -13.54 5.69 23.01
C PRO A 340 -12.30 5.30 23.83
N GLY A 341 -12.26 5.71 25.08
CA GLY A 341 -11.23 5.30 26.02
C GLY A 341 -11.49 3.90 26.55
N ARG A 342 -10.46 3.27 27.13
CA ARG A 342 -10.58 1.99 27.82
C ARG A 342 -11.47 2.11 29.05
N ASP A 343 -12.47 1.23 29.16
CA ASP A 343 -13.38 1.11 30.32
C ASP A 343 -13.72 -0.36 30.57
N VAL A 344 -12.91 -1.00 31.42
CA VAL A 344 -13.04 -2.43 31.76
C VAL A 344 -14.33 -2.70 32.54
N ALA A 345 -14.75 -1.76 33.39
CA ALA A 345 -15.97 -1.93 34.18
C ALA A 345 -17.21 -1.94 33.28
N ARG A 346 -17.31 -0.99 32.37
CA ARG A 346 -18.37 -0.93 31.36
C ARG A 346 -18.33 -2.15 30.44
N ALA A 347 -17.15 -2.60 30.00
CA ALA A 347 -16.99 -3.79 29.16
C ALA A 347 -17.54 -5.05 29.85
N LYS A 348 -17.21 -5.28 31.12
CA LYS A 348 -17.76 -6.40 31.92
C LYS A 348 -19.29 -6.31 32.06
N LYS A 349 -19.81 -5.11 32.30
CA LYS A 349 -21.25 -4.88 32.37
C LYS A 349 -21.95 -5.25 31.08
N LEU A 350 -21.43 -4.82 29.94
CA LEU A 350 -21.97 -5.14 28.61
C LEU A 350 -21.95 -6.65 28.32
N LEU A 351 -20.88 -7.36 28.71
CA LEU A 351 -20.82 -8.82 28.59
C LEU A 351 -21.87 -9.49 29.45
N ALA A 352 -22.07 -9.04 30.70
CA ALA A 352 -23.11 -9.57 31.57
C ALA A 352 -24.53 -9.33 31.02
N GLU A 353 -24.79 -8.12 30.48
CA GLU A 353 -26.04 -7.77 29.81
C GLU A 353 -26.30 -8.60 28.54
N ALA A 354 -25.23 -9.09 27.89
CA ALA A 354 -25.30 -10.01 26.76
C ALA A 354 -25.40 -11.49 27.16
N GLY A 355 -25.53 -11.81 28.46
CA GLY A 355 -25.58 -13.18 28.98
C GLY A 355 -24.21 -13.87 29.05
N LEU A 356 -23.11 -13.13 29.03
CA LEU A 356 -21.74 -13.62 29.00
C LEU A 356 -20.95 -13.20 30.26
N ALA A 357 -21.59 -13.21 31.43
CA ALA A 357 -20.98 -12.80 32.69
C ALA A 357 -19.75 -13.65 33.08
N SER A 358 -19.67 -14.90 32.63
CA SER A 358 -18.52 -15.80 32.82
C SER A 358 -17.37 -15.54 31.83
N GLY A 359 -17.53 -14.59 30.92
CA GLY A 359 -16.57 -14.27 29.85
C GLY A 359 -16.95 -14.84 28.49
N TYR A 360 -16.17 -14.44 27.45
CA TYR A 360 -16.38 -14.88 26.07
C TYR A 360 -15.07 -15.27 25.42
N ALA A 361 -15.02 -16.48 24.86
CA ALA A 361 -13.85 -16.98 24.12
C ALA A 361 -14.08 -16.91 22.61
N PHE A 362 -13.06 -16.45 21.87
CA PHE A 362 -13.09 -16.44 20.40
C PHE A 362 -11.68 -16.50 19.80
N GLU A 363 -11.63 -16.86 18.51
CA GLU A 363 -10.39 -16.89 17.74
C GLU A 363 -10.15 -15.57 17.02
N MET A 364 -8.92 -15.05 17.10
CA MET A 364 -8.46 -13.91 16.31
C MET A 364 -7.28 -14.33 15.43
N VAL A 365 -7.51 -14.31 14.11
CA VAL A 365 -6.46 -14.52 13.11
C VAL A 365 -5.55 -13.30 13.04
N LEU A 366 -4.28 -13.53 12.82
CA LEU A 366 -3.28 -12.48 12.57
C LEU A 366 -2.21 -12.98 11.58
N VAL A 367 -1.53 -12.06 10.92
CA VAL A 367 -0.42 -12.40 10.02
C VAL A 367 0.77 -12.90 10.82
N ASN A 368 1.40 -13.99 10.37
CA ASN A 368 2.53 -14.63 11.06
C ASN A 368 3.82 -13.82 10.89
N ASN A 369 3.95 -12.72 11.63
CA ASN A 369 5.20 -11.96 11.79
C ASN A 369 5.33 -11.43 13.23
N PRO A 370 6.55 -11.05 13.67
CA PRO A 370 6.81 -10.61 15.04
C PRO A 370 5.98 -9.38 15.46
N GLN A 371 5.80 -8.42 14.57
CA GLN A 371 5.05 -7.18 14.86
C GLN A 371 3.57 -7.47 15.12
N GLN A 372 2.92 -8.26 14.27
CA GLN A 372 1.50 -8.61 14.42
C GLN A 372 1.27 -9.49 15.66
N ARG A 373 2.21 -10.39 15.97
CA ARG A 373 2.15 -11.19 17.20
C ARG A 373 2.18 -10.30 18.45
N ARG A 374 3.13 -9.34 18.52
CA ARG A 374 3.22 -8.39 19.64
C ARG A 374 1.92 -7.61 19.84
N VAL A 375 1.35 -7.07 18.77
CA VAL A 375 0.06 -6.36 18.81
C VAL A 375 -1.05 -7.28 19.32
N GLY A 376 -1.14 -8.49 18.78
CA GLY A 376 -2.14 -9.48 19.19
C GLY A 376 -2.03 -9.85 20.68
N GLU A 377 -0.82 -10.07 21.18
CA GLU A 377 -0.54 -10.41 22.58
C GLU A 377 -0.91 -9.26 23.54
N VAL A 378 -0.63 -8.02 23.16
CA VAL A 378 -1.03 -6.84 23.96
C VAL A 378 -2.55 -6.72 24.01
N ILE A 379 -3.24 -6.86 22.87
CA ILE A 379 -4.72 -6.86 22.81
C ILE A 379 -5.29 -8.01 23.64
N GLN A 380 -4.76 -9.21 23.50
CA GLN A 380 -5.16 -10.40 24.28
C GLN A 380 -5.05 -10.14 25.80
N GLY A 381 -3.94 -9.56 26.25
CA GLY A 381 -3.71 -9.20 27.64
C GLY A 381 -4.73 -8.18 28.16
N MET A 382 -4.96 -7.10 27.43
CA MET A 382 -5.94 -6.06 27.78
C MET A 382 -7.37 -6.61 27.81
N ALA A 383 -7.76 -7.37 26.80
CA ALA A 383 -9.10 -7.92 26.66
C ALA A 383 -9.44 -8.97 27.73
N ARG A 384 -8.42 -9.72 28.22
CA ARG A 384 -8.58 -10.68 29.30
C ARG A 384 -9.11 -10.03 30.57
N GLU A 385 -8.67 -8.85 30.92
CA GLU A 385 -9.14 -8.10 32.07
C GLU A 385 -10.64 -7.76 32.01
N ALA A 386 -11.16 -7.62 30.78
CA ALA A 386 -12.59 -7.36 30.54
C ALA A 386 -13.43 -8.63 30.43
N GLY A 387 -12.83 -9.82 30.48
CA GLY A 387 -13.53 -11.11 30.41
C GLY A 387 -13.46 -11.80 29.04
N PHE A 388 -12.64 -11.31 28.11
CA PHE A 388 -12.43 -12.00 26.84
C PHE A 388 -11.27 -13.00 26.93
N ASN A 389 -11.45 -14.19 26.35
CA ASN A 389 -10.40 -15.18 26.18
C ASN A 389 -10.11 -15.35 24.67
N ILE A 390 -9.13 -14.58 24.17
CA ILE A 390 -8.79 -14.55 22.75
C ILE A 390 -7.75 -15.63 22.44
N THR A 391 -8.02 -16.52 21.49
CA THR A 391 -7.03 -17.44 20.93
C THR A 391 -6.40 -16.78 19.70
N LEU A 392 -5.08 -16.56 19.72
CA LEU A 392 -4.35 -16.00 18.60
C LEU A 392 -3.97 -17.09 17.60
N THR A 393 -4.31 -16.93 16.33
CA THR A 393 -4.02 -17.88 15.25
C THR A 393 -3.17 -17.21 14.16
N PRO A 394 -1.83 -17.32 14.28
CA PRO A 394 -0.94 -16.80 13.24
C PRO A 394 -1.05 -17.59 11.95
N LYS A 395 -1.25 -16.89 10.80
CA LYS A 395 -1.32 -17.49 9.45
C LYS A 395 -0.40 -16.77 8.48
N GLU A 396 0.01 -17.49 7.43
CA GLU A 396 0.68 -16.87 6.29
C GLU A 396 -0.28 -15.83 5.64
N PHE A 397 0.28 -14.73 5.11
CA PHE A 397 -0.50 -13.57 4.69
C PHE A 397 -1.51 -13.88 3.59
N ALA A 398 -1.09 -14.49 2.47
CA ALA A 398 -1.98 -14.76 1.35
C ALA A 398 -3.09 -15.78 1.72
N SER A 399 -2.72 -16.79 2.52
CA SER A 399 -3.67 -17.78 3.05
C SER A 399 -4.69 -17.13 3.99
N SER A 400 -4.24 -16.18 4.86
CA SER A 400 -5.15 -15.47 5.76
C SER A 400 -6.16 -14.60 5.01
N LEU A 401 -5.76 -13.94 3.91
CA LEU A 401 -6.66 -13.19 3.05
C LEU A 401 -7.72 -14.09 2.40
N THR A 402 -7.31 -15.26 1.89
CA THR A 402 -8.22 -16.24 1.29
C THR A 402 -9.23 -16.78 2.31
N ASP A 403 -8.77 -17.08 3.52
CA ASP A 403 -9.66 -17.54 4.59
C ASP A 403 -10.64 -16.44 5.01
N ASN A 404 -10.21 -15.19 5.07
CA ASN A 404 -11.05 -14.05 5.38
C ASN A 404 -12.15 -13.85 4.32
N GLU A 405 -11.80 -13.90 3.03
CA GLU A 405 -12.77 -13.86 1.93
C GLU A 405 -13.84 -14.95 2.01
N ASN A 406 -13.42 -16.14 2.43
CA ASN A 406 -14.30 -17.32 2.55
C ASN A 406 -15.04 -17.40 3.89
N GLY A 407 -14.95 -16.36 4.74
CA GLY A 407 -15.66 -16.29 6.02
C GLY A 407 -15.11 -17.21 7.13
N LYS A 408 -13.90 -17.74 6.96
CA LYS A 408 -13.27 -18.69 7.91
C LYS A 408 -12.54 -17.95 9.04
N HIS A 409 -13.19 -16.96 9.66
CA HIS A 409 -12.66 -16.21 10.80
C HIS A 409 -13.81 -15.66 11.63
N GLN A 410 -13.57 -15.43 12.92
CA GLN A 410 -14.45 -14.62 13.78
C GLN A 410 -13.94 -13.18 13.84
N ALA A 411 -12.64 -13.02 14.09
CA ALA A 411 -11.95 -11.74 14.10
C ALA A 411 -10.61 -11.87 13.37
N PHE A 412 -10.18 -10.81 12.69
CA PHE A 412 -8.90 -10.77 11.97
C PHE A 412 -8.18 -9.44 12.25
N LEU A 413 -7.01 -9.54 12.88
CA LEU A 413 -6.13 -8.40 13.11
C LEU A 413 -5.38 -8.09 11.83
N ILE A 414 -5.80 -7.06 11.11
CA ILE A 414 -5.24 -6.68 9.80
C ILE A 414 -5.31 -5.18 9.58
N GLY A 415 -4.50 -4.66 8.66
CA GLY A 415 -4.51 -3.26 8.25
C GLY A 415 -4.87 -3.07 6.79
N TRP A 416 -5.18 -1.84 6.46
CA TRP A 416 -5.32 -1.32 5.11
C TRP A 416 -4.24 -0.28 4.85
N SER A 417 -3.52 -0.36 3.73
CA SER A 417 -2.41 0.54 3.41
C SER A 417 -2.83 1.97 3.05
N GLY A 418 -4.14 2.22 2.92
CA GLY A 418 -4.69 3.53 2.64
C GLY A 418 -4.53 4.03 1.21
N ARG A 419 -5.35 5.03 0.90
CA ARG A 419 -5.34 5.80 -0.36
C ARG A 419 -5.57 7.27 -0.02
N VAL A 420 -5.19 8.14 -0.93
CA VAL A 420 -5.32 9.59 -0.77
C VAL A 420 -6.77 10.04 -0.64
N ASP A 421 -7.69 9.40 -1.34
CA ASP A 421 -9.12 9.65 -1.20
C ASP A 421 -9.77 8.66 -0.23
N PRO A 422 -10.58 9.12 0.73
CA PRO A 422 -11.26 8.27 1.72
C PRO A 422 -12.17 7.20 1.11
N ASP A 423 -12.70 7.42 -0.07
CA ASP A 423 -13.56 6.45 -0.76
C ASP A 423 -12.93 5.05 -0.80
N HIS A 424 -11.64 4.98 -1.13
CA HIS A 424 -10.92 3.72 -1.19
C HIS A 424 -10.56 3.12 0.17
N ASN A 425 -10.71 3.90 1.24
CA ASN A 425 -10.46 3.44 2.61
C ASN A 425 -11.76 2.95 3.27
N ILE A 426 -12.93 3.29 2.69
CA ILE A 426 -14.24 3.07 3.32
C ILE A 426 -15.18 2.30 2.40
N HIS A 427 -15.48 2.80 1.21
CA HIS A 427 -16.58 2.31 0.38
C HIS A 427 -16.52 0.80 0.12
N GLN A 428 -15.39 0.30 -0.36
CA GLN A 428 -15.23 -1.12 -0.71
C GLN A 428 -15.27 -2.08 0.50
N PHE A 429 -15.11 -1.56 1.74
CA PHE A 429 -15.13 -2.36 2.97
C PHE A 429 -16.49 -2.40 3.64
N HIS A 430 -17.35 -1.40 3.38
CA HIS A 430 -18.56 -1.18 4.15
C HIS A 430 -19.86 -1.19 3.35
N THR A 431 -19.78 -1.10 2.02
CA THR A 431 -20.99 -1.15 1.16
C THR A 431 -21.44 -2.57 0.86
N CYS A 432 -22.72 -2.74 0.59
CA CYS A 432 -23.29 -3.99 0.12
C CYS A 432 -22.59 -4.46 -1.16
N GLY A 433 -22.04 -5.66 -1.16
CA GLY A 433 -21.28 -6.19 -2.30
C GLY A 433 -19.93 -5.51 -2.55
N GLY A 434 -19.44 -4.69 -1.62
CA GLY A 434 -18.10 -4.09 -1.70
C GLY A 434 -17.01 -5.16 -1.86
N SER A 435 -16.03 -4.90 -2.73
CA SER A 435 -15.01 -5.91 -3.11
C SER A 435 -14.12 -6.40 -1.98
N LEU A 436 -14.01 -5.63 -0.90
CA LEU A 436 -13.28 -5.95 0.33
C LEU A 436 -14.21 -6.02 1.56
N ASN A 437 -15.53 -6.13 1.36
CA ASN A 437 -16.47 -6.31 2.45
C ASN A 437 -16.48 -7.77 2.92
N GLU A 438 -15.42 -8.13 3.60
CA GLU A 438 -15.22 -9.48 4.16
C GLU A 438 -15.97 -9.69 5.48
N THR A 439 -16.58 -8.63 6.02
CA THR A 439 -17.44 -8.68 7.22
C THR A 439 -18.87 -9.15 6.91
N GLY A 440 -19.27 -9.10 5.65
CA GLY A 440 -20.63 -9.43 5.20
C GLY A 440 -21.71 -8.41 5.59
N VAL A 441 -21.30 -7.20 5.96
CA VAL A 441 -22.22 -6.11 6.30
C VAL A 441 -22.93 -5.58 5.05
N CYS A 442 -24.24 -5.33 5.19
CA CYS A 442 -25.02 -4.64 4.18
C CYS A 442 -26.01 -3.70 4.88
N ASP A 443 -25.88 -2.39 4.61
CA ASP A 443 -26.71 -1.35 5.21
C ASP A 443 -27.00 -0.27 4.16
N GLU A 444 -28.23 -0.26 3.68
CA GLU A 444 -28.68 0.65 2.61
C GLU A 444 -28.51 2.14 2.97
N LYS A 445 -28.65 2.50 4.27
CA LYS A 445 -28.44 3.89 4.71
C LYS A 445 -26.97 4.29 4.58
N LEU A 446 -26.07 3.42 5.01
CA LEU A 446 -24.62 3.64 4.86
C LEU A 446 -24.21 3.68 3.38
N ASP A 447 -24.74 2.76 2.57
CA ASP A 447 -24.53 2.74 1.12
C ASP A 447 -24.97 4.05 0.47
N ALA A 448 -26.16 4.56 0.82
CA ALA A 448 -26.67 5.83 0.27
C ALA A 448 -25.73 7.00 0.59
N ILE A 449 -25.22 7.09 1.84
CA ILE A 449 -24.29 8.14 2.26
C ILE A 449 -22.97 8.02 1.50
N LEU A 450 -22.38 6.82 1.44
CA LEU A 450 -21.08 6.60 0.79
C LEU A 450 -21.16 6.78 -0.73
N ASN A 451 -22.25 6.35 -1.37
CA ASN A 451 -22.49 6.59 -2.79
C ASN A 451 -22.67 8.10 -3.07
N LYS A 452 -23.37 8.82 -2.18
CA LYS A 452 -23.49 10.28 -2.32
C LYS A 452 -22.14 10.99 -2.20
N ALA A 453 -21.26 10.54 -1.31
CA ALA A 453 -19.90 11.07 -1.16
C ALA A 453 -19.04 10.88 -2.44
N ARG A 454 -19.34 9.89 -3.27
CA ARG A 454 -18.69 9.68 -4.59
C ARG A 454 -19.14 10.71 -5.63
N GLU A 455 -20.35 11.20 -5.54
CA GLU A 455 -20.92 12.12 -6.53
C GLU A 455 -20.60 13.59 -6.26
N VAL A 456 -20.42 13.96 -5.00
CA VAL A 456 -20.16 15.34 -4.57
C VAL A 456 -18.68 15.69 -4.79
N THR A 457 -18.40 16.83 -5.40
CA THR A 457 -17.03 17.31 -5.66
C THR A 457 -16.50 18.25 -4.57
N ASP A 458 -17.38 18.91 -3.83
CA ASP A 458 -17.01 19.83 -2.74
C ASP A 458 -16.44 19.05 -1.54
N VAL A 459 -15.21 19.39 -1.12
CA VAL A 459 -14.47 18.69 -0.08
C VAL A 459 -15.18 18.79 1.28
N ALA A 460 -15.77 19.94 1.63
CA ALA A 460 -16.42 20.13 2.92
C ALA A 460 -17.73 19.32 3.01
N GLN A 461 -18.51 19.28 1.93
CA GLN A 461 -19.70 18.45 1.85
C GLN A 461 -19.34 16.95 1.91
N ARG A 462 -18.30 16.52 1.20
CA ARG A 462 -17.80 15.13 1.28
C ARG A 462 -17.33 14.78 2.70
N ALA A 463 -16.62 15.68 3.36
CA ALA A 463 -16.16 15.48 4.75
C ALA A 463 -17.36 15.33 5.71
N THR A 464 -18.46 16.02 5.47
CA THR A 464 -19.71 15.87 6.26
C THR A 464 -20.31 14.49 6.05
N LEU A 465 -20.44 14.03 4.80
CA LEU A 465 -20.94 12.70 4.47
C LEU A 465 -20.08 11.58 5.08
N TYR A 466 -18.74 11.73 5.06
CA TYR A 466 -17.86 10.76 5.71
C TYR A 466 -18.02 10.74 7.23
N ARG A 467 -18.27 11.89 7.90
CA ARG A 467 -18.58 11.91 9.34
C ARG A 467 -19.88 11.18 9.66
N GLU A 468 -20.93 11.38 8.85
CA GLU A 468 -22.19 10.64 9.00
C GLU A 468 -22.01 9.14 8.79
N ALA A 469 -21.18 8.74 7.82
CA ALA A 469 -20.83 7.35 7.60
C ALA A 469 -20.04 6.76 8.78
N ASP A 470 -19.05 7.51 9.31
CA ASP A 470 -18.25 7.10 10.47
C ASP A 470 -19.13 6.84 11.70
N ASP A 471 -20.19 7.65 11.95
CA ASP A 471 -21.12 7.41 13.07
C ASP A 471 -21.82 6.05 12.96
N LEU A 472 -22.25 5.66 11.76
CA LEU A 472 -22.87 4.36 11.52
C LEU A 472 -21.87 3.20 11.65
N MET A 473 -20.65 3.37 11.10
CA MET A 473 -19.59 2.36 11.15
C MET A 473 -19.12 2.13 12.58
N LEU A 474 -18.92 3.20 13.36
CA LEU A 474 -18.52 3.12 14.77
C LEU A 474 -19.61 2.52 15.63
N ALA A 475 -20.89 2.81 15.40
CA ALA A 475 -22.00 2.16 16.11
C ALA A 475 -22.04 0.65 15.83
N ARG A 476 -21.73 0.23 14.62
CA ARG A 476 -21.74 -1.18 14.19
C ARG A 476 -20.53 -1.97 14.65
N ARG A 477 -19.36 -1.37 14.65
CA ARG A 477 -18.09 -1.99 15.06
C ARG A 477 -17.75 -3.28 14.28
N ASN A 478 -18.00 -3.29 12.98
CA ASN A 478 -17.54 -4.38 12.13
C ASN A 478 -16.03 -4.30 11.86
N ILE A 479 -15.43 -3.12 11.99
CA ILE A 479 -13.99 -2.90 12.08
C ILE A 479 -13.70 -2.05 13.31
N LEU A 480 -12.92 -2.58 14.24
CA LEU A 480 -12.40 -1.81 15.38
C LEU A 480 -11.06 -1.20 14.94
N TYR A 481 -11.07 0.08 14.57
CA TYR A 481 -9.85 0.80 14.22
C TYR A 481 -8.99 1.05 15.46
N LEU A 482 -7.68 0.84 15.35
CA LEU A 482 -6.75 0.90 16.47
C LEU A 482 -5.70 1.99 16.32
N TYR A 483 -5.03 2.05 15.17
CA TYR A 483 -3.97 3.02 14.92
C TYR A 483 -3.71 3.21 13.42
N PHE A 484 -3.09 4.34 13.09
CA PHE A 484 -2.48 4.61 11.79
C PHE A 484 -0.99 4.30 11.87
N GLN A 485 -0.52 3.45 10.95
CA GLN A 485 0.87 3.03 10.89
C GLN A 485 1.75 4.15 10.34
N ASN A 486 2.92 4.35 10.93
CA ASN A 486 3.98 5.12 10.31
C ASN A 486 4.82 4.22 9.40
N TYR A 487 5.14 4.73 8.20
CA TYR A 487 6.07 4.08 7.30
C TYR A 487 7.48 4.54 7.63
N ILE A 488 8.24 3.65 8.28
CA ILE A 488 9.63 3.88 8.68
C ILE A 488 10.51 3.12 7.69
N VAL A 489 11.38 3.86 6.98
CA VAL A 489 12.30 3.32 5.99
C VAL A 489 13.71 3.75 6.36
N ALA A 490 14.66 2.82 6.37
CA ALA A 490 16.07 3.10 6.63
C ALA A 490 16.93 2.79 5.41
N PHE A 491 17.94 3.63 5.17
CA PHE A 491 18.88 3.50 4.06
C PHE A 491 20.21 4.21 4.40
N PRO A 492 21.35 3.87 3.75
CA PRO A 492 22.61 4.52 3.98
C PRO A 492 22.59 6.01 3.63
N LYS A 493 23.32 6.84 4.38
CA LYS A 493 23.36 8.31 4.18
C LYS A 493 23.86 8.75 2.81
N ASN A 494 24.63 7.91 2.13
CA ASN A 494 25.10 8.20 0.77
C ASN A 494 24.06 7.88 -0.33
N LEU A 495 22.92 7.27 0.00
CA LEU A 495 21.78 7.22 -0.91
C LEU A 495 21.03 8.56 -0.85
N LYS A 496 21.07 9.33 -1.93
CA LYS A 496 20.47 10.67 -2.00
C LYS A 496 19.21 10.71 -2.87
N GLY A 497 18.36 11.70 -2.60
CA GLY A 497 17.15 11.95 -3.37
C GLY A 497 15.93 11.14 -2.96
N TYR A 498 16.01 10.29 -1.94
CA TYR A 498 14.85 9.57 -1.41
C TYR A 498 13.84 10.54 -0.80
N LYS A 499 12.57 10.38 -1.19
CA LYS A 499 11.44 11.17 -0.66
C LYS A 499 10.36 10.21 -0.16
N ALA A 500 10.04 10.31 1.13
CA ALA A 500 8.92 9.58 1.70
C ALA A 500 7.60 10.23 1.30
N VAL A 501 6.63 9.41 0.96
CA VAL A 501 5.25 9.81 0.68
C VAL A 501 4.34 9.08 1.65
N PRO A 502 3.27 9.70 2.18
CA PRO A 502 2.38 9.10 3.17
C PRO A 502 1.63 7.83 2.71
N ASP A 503 1.63 7.49 1.42
CA ASP A 503 1.15 6.19 0.94
C ASP A 503 2.09 5.02 1.27
N GLY A 504 3.28 5.33 1.81
CA GLY A 504 4.29 4.38 2.28
C GLY A 504 5.05 3.66 1.18
N LEU A 505 4.76 3.93 -0.10
CA LEU A 505 5.46 3.27 -1.18
C LEU A 505 6.91 3.75 -1.28
N ILE A 506 7.82 2.80 -1.36
CA ILE A 506 9.24 3.10 -1.63
C ILE A 506 9.35 3.65 -3.05
N ARG A 507 10.03 4.79 -3.19
CA ARG A 507 10.27 5.46 -4.47
C ARG A 507 11.76 5.64 -4.71
N ILE A 508 12.31 4.85 -5.64
CA ILE A 508 13.74 4.86 -6.01
C ILE A 508 14.00 5.78 -7.20
N LYS A 509 12.97 6.14 -7.95
CA LYS A 509 13.07 7.09 -9.05
C LYS A 509 13.71 8.42 -8.59
N GLY A 510 14.76 8.87 -9.28
CA GLY A 510 15.50 10.08 -8.94
C GLY A 510 16.55 9.94 -7.85
N THR A 511 16.67 8.76 -7.18
CA THR A 511 17.71 8.51 -6.18
C THR A 511 19.03 8.10 -6.82
N SER A 512 20.15 8.34 -6.12
CA SER A 512 21.49 7.93 -6.55
C SER A 512 22.44 7.79 -5.38
N TRP A 513 23.51 7.05 -5.59
CA TRP A 513 24.66 7.09 -4.71
C TRP A 513 25.45 8.40 -4.86
N GLN A 514 25.97 8.95 -3.76
CA GLN A 514 26.99 9.98 -3.70
C GLN A 514 28.35 9.40 -3.36
#